data_3f727d03d1ab6d6c3e9c5685d4898999
#
_entry.id   3f727d03d1ab6d6c3e9c5685d4898999
#
_cell.length_a   1.000
_cell.length_b   1.000
_cell.length_c   1.000
_cell.angle_alpha   90.00
_cell.angle_beta   90.00
_cell.angle_gamma   90.00
#
_symmetry.space_group_name_H-M   'P 1'
#
loop_
_entity.id
_entity.type
_entity.pdbx_description
1 polymer ?
#
loop_
_entity_poly.entity_id
_entity_poly.type
_entity_poly.pdbx_seq_one_letter_code
_entity_poly.pdbx_strand_id
1 'polypeptide(L)'
;EAMNFRLDASYQLDANNSIGANFGFLRNPKQTWNGDMSSSILQDEELSENSDSHADFFWQKNNLSSNIYYVGKIGKLCIDFNTDWLWSKEYQNDVTKEQYQEVGMNAQSQTAHSLTNKDYHLLASKLVLSYPLLGGNLSLGGEYSNTHRSSKYQVVPTNLVADDDSRITES
;
A
#
# COMPACT_ATOMS: atom_id res chain seq x y z
N GLU A 1 11.07 0.56 -14.43
CA GLU A 1 10.39 -0.71 -14.72
C GLU A 1 9.91 -1.38 -13.42
N ALA A 2 8.69 -1.93 -13.43
CA ALA A 2 8.20 -2.73 -12.33
C ALA A 2 8.92 -4.07 -12.31
N MET A 3 9.27 -4.56 -11.14
CA MET A 3 9.89 -5.87 -10.96
C MET A 3 8.93 -6.76 -10.17
N ASN A 4 8.60 -7.91 -10.73
CA ASN A 4 7.79 -8.92 -10.08
C ASN A 4 8.55 -10.25 -10.10
N PHE A 5 8.72 -10.82 -8.92
CA PHE A 5 9.34 -12.13 -8.74
C PHE A 5 8.36 -13.02 -7.96
N ARG A 6 8.20 -14.24 -8.40
CA ARG A 6 7.41 -15.26 -7.71
C ARG A 6 8.14 -16.59 -7.74
N LEU A 7 8.17 -17.25 -6.60
CA LEU A 7 8.67 -18.59 -6.41
C LEU A 7 7.59 -19.43 -5.74
N ASP A 8 7.29 -20.57 -6.33
CA ASP A 8 6.35 -21.56 -5.78
C ASP A 8 7.08 -22.90 -5.66
N ALA A 9 6.95 -23.54 -4.51
CA ALA A 9 7.51 -24.85 -4.25
C ALA A 9 6.47 -25.71 -3.54
N SER A 10 6.35 -26.96 -3.95
CA SER A 10 5.55 -27.96 -3.25
C SER A 10 6.28 -29.29 -3.20
N TYR A 11 6.08 -30.01 -2.12
CA TYR A 11 6.70 -31.30 -1.92
C TYR A 11 5.69 -32.30 -1.35
N GLN A 12 5.60 -33.45 -2.03
CA GLN A 12 4.79 -34.55 -1.58
C GLN A 12 5.61 -35.39 -0.58
N LEU A 13 5.23 -35.35 0.70
CA LEU A 13 5.90 -36.07 1.78
C LEU A 13 5.63 -37.59 1.66
N ASP A 14 4.38 -37.93 1.34
CA ASP A 14 3.91 -39.29 1.08
C ASP A 14 2.60 -39.27 0.27
N ALA A 15 1.94 -40.39 0.07
CA ALA A 15 0.72 -40.50 -0.73
C ALA A 15 -0.45 -39.62 -0.20
N ASN A 16 -0.41 -39.23 1.08
CA ASN A 16 -1.49 -38.52 1.75
C ASN A 16 -1.09 -37.15 2.26
N ASN A 17 0.18 -36.75 2.18
CA ASN A 17 0.70 -35.57 2.84
C ASN A 17 1.53 -34.71 1.89
N SER A 18 1.21 -33.44 1.80
CA SER A 18 1.94 -32.48 1.02
C SER A 18 2.17 -31.19 1.81
N ILE A 19 3.30 -30.56 1.55
CA ILE A 19 3.65 -29.23 2.06
C ILE A 19 4.04 -28.35 0.88
N GLY A 20 3.72 -27.08 0.96
CA GLY A 20 4.15 -26.12 -0.04
C GLY A 20 4.33 -24.74 0.53
N ALA A 21 5.06 -23.95 -0.23
CA ALA A 21 5.29 -22.56 0.07
C ALA A 21 5.31 -21.75 -1.22
N ASN A 22 4.83 -20.53 -1.17
CA ASN A 22 5.06 -19.55 -2.19
C ASN A 22 5.65 -18.27 -1.60
N PHE A 23 6.39 -17.58 -2.43
CA PHE A 23 7.01 -16.32 -2.12
C PHE A 23 6.84 -15.38 -3.29
N GLY A 24 6.38 -14.17 -3.04
CA GLY A 24 6.18 -13.12 -4.02
C GLY A 24 6.85 -11.83 -3.60
N PHE A 25 7.54 -11.20 -4.52
CA PHE A 25 8.10 -9.87 -4.36
C PHE A 25 7.68 -8.99 -5.52
N LEU A 26 7.06 -7.86 -5.20
CA LEU A 26 6.68 -6.85 -6.17
C LEU A 26 7.33 -5.52 -5.79
N ARG A 27 8.12 -4.99 -6.69
CA ARG A 27 8.66 -3.64 -6.60
C ARG A 27 8.07 -2.80 -7.73
N ASN A 28 7.25 -1.83 -7.38
CA ASN A 28 6.89 -0.76 -8.29
C ASN A 28 7.92 0.36 -8.13
N PRO A 29 8.62 0.70 -9.23
CA PRO A 29 9.56 1.80 -9.20
C PRO A 29 8.81 3.12 -8.97
N LYS A 30 9.58 4.16 -8.78
CA LYS A 30 9.09 5.52 -8.73
C LYS A 30 8.17 5.81 -9.92
N GLN A 31 6.91 6.07 -9.61
CA GLN A 31 5.94 6.60 -10.58
C GLN A 31 5.74 8.07 -10.28
N THR A 32 5.75 8.87 -11.31
CA THR A 32 5.44 10.30 -11.23
C THR A 32 4.19 10.58 -12.03
N TRP A 33 3.34 11.39 -11.47
CA TRP A 33 2.19 11.97 -12.14
C TRP A 33 2.17 13.45 -11.85
N ASN A 34 1.85 14.27 -12.84
CA ASN A 34 1.67 15.70 -12.70
C ASN A 34 0.32 16.12 -13.26
N GLY A 35 -0.20 17.21 -12.76
CA GLY A 35 -1.46 17.76 -13.22
C GLY A 35 -1.57 19.23 -12.91
N ASP A 36 -2.27 19.91 -13.79
CA ASP A 36 -2.60 21.33 -13.65
C ASP A 36 -4.11 21.44 -13.37
N MET A 37 -4.47 22.38 -12.51
CA MET A 37 -5.85 22.69 -12.18
C MET A 37 -6.00 24.21 -12.08
N SER A 38 -7.00 24.72 -12.77
CA SER A 38 -7.40 26.13 -12.66
C SER A 38 -8.79 26.20 -12.05
N SER A 39 -8.98 27.12 -11.11
CA SER A 39 -10.26 27.37 -10.47
C SER A 39 -10.55 28.88 -10.39
N SER A 40 -11.83 29.22 -10.40
CA SER A 40 -12.28 30.60 -10.23
C SER A 40 -13.40 30.63 -9.20
N ILE A 41 -13.30 31.55 -8.28
CA ILE A 41 -14.34 31.81 -7.28
C ILE A 41 -15.14 33.02 -7.72
N LEU A 42 -16.45 32.86 -7.82
CA LEU A 42 -17.41 33.92 -8.12
C LEU A 42 -18.16 34.29 -6.85
N GLN A 43 -18.27 35.57 -6.57
CA GLN A 43 -19.11 36.11 -5.52
C GLN A 43 -20.12 37.07 -6.16
N ASP A 44 -21.43 36.82 -5.96
CA ASP A 44 -22.52 37.58 -6.58
C ASP A 44 -22.41 37.66 -8.13
N GLU A 45 -22.00 36.51 -8.76
CA GLU A 45 -21.77 36.40 -10.21
C GLU A 45 -20.55 37.16 -10.75
N GLU A 46 -19.80 37.88 -9.90
CA GLU A 46 -18.55 38.51 -10.25
C GLU A 46 -17.34 37.70 -9.83
N LEU A 47 -16.28 37.74 -10.63
CA LEU A 47 -15.03 37.05 -10.31
C LEU A 47 -14.42 37.68 -9.04
N SER A 48 -14.22 36.82 -8.02
CA SER A 48 -13.58 37.23 -6.76
C SER A 48 -12.13 36.78 -6.68
N GLU A 49 -11.84 35.56 -7.14
CA GLU A 49 -10.49 34.99 -7.06
C GLU A 49 -10.24 34.01 -8.22
N ASN A 50 -9.03 34.01 -8.75
CA ASN A 50 -8.50 32.95 -9.64
C ASN A 50 -7.37 32.23 -8.95
N SER A 51 -7.33 30.90 -9.14
CA SER A 51 -6.24 30.06 -8.66
C SER A 51 -5.80 29.09 -9.76
N ASP A 52 -4.50 29.05 -10.01
CA ASP A 52 -3.84 28.06 -10.86
C ASP A 52 -2.89 27.23 -10.01
N SER A 53 -3.04 25.93 -10.08
CA SER A 53 -2.19 25.00 -9.33
C SER A 53 -1.55 23.95 -10.21
N HIS A 54 -0.29 23.66 -9.92
CA HIS A 54 0.47 22.57 -10.50
C HIS A 54 0.85 21.58 -9.41
N ALA A 55 0.51 20.31 -9.60
CA ALA A 55 0.77 19.27 -8.63
C ALA A 55 1.66 18.18 -9.23
N ASP A 56 2.76 17.89 -8.54
CA ASP A 56 3.65 16.77 -8.81
C ASP A 56 3.42 15.70 -7.74
N PHE A 57 3.01 14.53 -8.18
CA PHE A 57 2.82 13.36 -7.33
C PHE A 57 3.89 12.33 -7.60
N PHE A 58 4.47 11.85 -6.54
CA PHE A 58 5.45 10.80 -6.58
C PHE A 58 5.01 9.63 -5.70
N TRP A 59 5.02 8.42 -6.24
CA TRP A 59 4.58 7.24 -5.56
C TRP A 59 5.49 6.04 -5.83
N GLN A 60 5.82 5.28 -4.79
CA GLN A 60 6.59 4.05 -4.84
C GLN A 60 5.98 3.02 -3.89
N LYS A 61 5.93 1.76 -4.33
CA LYS A 61 5.40 0.67 -3.51
C LYS A 61 6.22 -0.60 -3.65
N ASN A 62 6.52 -1.23 -2.52
CA ASN A 62 7.14 -2.54 -2.44
C ASN A 62 6.21 -3.47 -1.66
N ASN A 63 6.02 -4.69 -2.17
CA ASN A 63 5.25 -5.73 -1.51
C ASN A 63 6.08 -6.99 -1.42
N LEU A 64 5.99 -7.65 -0.29
CA LEU A 64 6.51 -8.97 -0.04
C LEU A 64 5.37 -9.83 0.47
N SER A 65 5.18 -11.00 -0.12
CA SER A 65 4.16 -11.94 0.29
C SER A 65 4.73 -13.35 0.40
N SER A 66 4.27 -14.09 1.36
CA SER A 66 4.57 -15.51 1.45
C SER A 66 3.35 -16.28 1.94
N ASN A 67 3.24 -17.50 1.50
CA ASN A 67 2.25 -18.44 1.96
C ASN A 67 2.94 -19.75 2.25
N ILE A 68 2.54 -20.44 3.32
CA ILE A 68 2.95 -21.79 3.66
C ILE A 68 1.68 -22.58 3.90
N TYR A 69 1.61 -23.77 3.33
CA TYR A 69 0.47 -24.66 3.55
C TYR A 69 0.90 -26.12 3.79
N TYR A 70 0.07 -26.82 4.50
CA TYR A 70 0.13 -28.26 4.66
C TYR A 70 -1.25 -28.84 4.45
N VAL A 71 -1.35 -29.83 3.59
CA VAL A 71 -2.56 -30.62 3.39
C VAL A 71 -2.18 -32.09 3.57
N GLY A 72 -2.84 -32.76 4.51
CA GLY A 72 -2.46 -34.09 4.82
C GLY A 72 -3.48 -34.90 5.60
N LYS A 73 -3.16 -36.17 5.77
CA LYS A 73 -3.97 -37.14 6.49
C LYS A 73 -3.11 -37.98 7.41
N ILE A 74 -3.41 -37.96 8.69
CA ILE A 74 -2.77 -38.77 9.74
C ILE A 74 -3.81 -39.78 10.26
N GLY A 75 -3.69 -41.04 9.83
CA GLY A 75 -4.71 -42.02 10.09
C GLY A 75 -6.05 -41.64 9.45
N LYS A 76 -7.07 -41.35 10.25
CA LYS A 76 -8.38 -40.86 9.76
C LYS A 76 -8.54 -39.37 9.82
N LEU A 77 -7.62 -38.64 10.48
CA LEU A 77 -7.66 -37.18 10.63
C LEU A 77 -7.11 -36.55 9.38
N CYS A 78 -7.92 -35.73 8.71
CA CYS A 78 -7.48 -34.82 7.64
C CYS A 78 -7.15 -33.45 8.23
N ILE A 79 -6.03 -32.89 7.79
CA ILE A 79 -5.50 -31.60 8.25
C ILE A 79 -5.31 -30.74 7.03
N ASP A 80 -5.88 -29.53 7.07
CA ASP A 80 -5.66 -28.46 6.10
C ASP A 80 -5.21 -27.23 6.87
N PHE A 81 -3.94 -26.87 6.72
CA PHE A 81 -3.31 -25.73 7.34
C PHE A 81 -2.78 -24.80 6.27
N ASN A 82 -3.07 -23.52 6.45
CA ASN A 82 -2.60 -22.46 5.56
C ASN A 82 -2.22 -21.23 6.38
N THR A 83 -1.11 -20.58 6.04
CA THR A 83 -0.73 -19.32 6.63
C THR A 83 -0.17 -18.37 5.56
N ASP A 84 -0.68 -17.15 5.57
CA ASP A 84 -0.31 -16.07 4.69
C ASP A 84 0.40 -14.98 5.48
N TRP A 85 1.48 -14.48 4.94
CA TRP A 85 2.15 -13.30 5.44
C TRP A 85 2.33 -12.30 4.30
N LEU A 86 1.97 -11.05 4.59
CA LEU A 86 2.12 -9.92 3.67
C LEU A 86 2.80 -8.75 4.37
N TRP A 87 3.79 -8.19 3.73
CA TRP A 87 4.37 -6.91 4.06
C TRP A 87 4.29 -5.98 2.86
N SER A 88 3.88 -4.73 3.10
CA SER A 88 3.78 -3.70 2.07
C SER A 88 4.29 -2.38 2.60
N LYS A 89 5.17 -1.75 1.86
CA LYS A 89 5.66 -0.40 2.15
C LYS A 89 5.37 0.51 0.98
N GLU A 90 4.74 1.64 1.28
CA GLU A 90 4.37 2.67 0.31
C GLU A 90 4.94 4.01 0.76
N TYR A 91 5.57 4.69 -0.16
CA TYR A 91 6.06 6.04 0.00
C TYR A 91 5.39 6.93 -1.04
N GLN A 92 4.87 8.05 -0.60
CA GLN A 92 4.23 9.06 -1.44
C GLN A 92 4.78 10.43 -1.07
N ASN A 93 5.09 11.21 -2.09
CA ASN A 93 5.57 12.58 -1.96
C ASN A 93 4.78 13.45 -2.94
N ASP A 94 4.06 14.42 -2.42
CA ASP A 94 3.19 15.29 -3.20
C ASP A 94 3.65 16.73 -3.00
N VAL A 95 3.91 17.41 -4.10
CA VAL A 95 4.26 18.84 -4.12
C VAL A 95 3.23 19.57 -4.96
N THR A 96 2.49 20.48 -4.35
CA THR A 96 1.52 21.32 -5.04
C THR A 96 1.97 22.78 -4.96
N LYS A 97 2.15 23.41 -6.10
CA LYS A 97 2.41 24.84 -6.24
C LYS A 97 1.12 25.50 -6.69
N GLU A 98 0.68 26.49 -5.98
CA GLU A 98 -0.52 27.25 -6.27
C GLU A 98 -0.20 28.72 -6.38
N GLN A 99 -0.74 29.35 -7.41
CA GLN A 99 -0.76 30.80 -7.56
C GLN A 99 -2.22 31.24 -7.51
N TYR A 100 -2.54 32.12 -6.61
CA TYR A 100 -3.89 32.69 -6.48
C TYR A 100 -3.87 34.20 -6.49
N GLN A 101 -4.91 34.76 -7.04
CA GLN A 101 -5.07 36.20 -7.17
C GLN A 101 -6.50 36.60 -6.88
N GLU A 102 -6.68 37.38 -5.82
CA GLU A 102 -7.94 38.07 -5.58
C GLU A 102 -8.03 39.32 -6.48
N VAL A 103 -9.25 39.66 -6.88
CA VAL A 103 -9.47 40.83 -7.74
C VAL A 103 -9.01 42.11 -7.03
N GLY A 104 -8.13 42.86 -7.68
CA GLY A 104 -7.54 44.09 -7.16
C GLY A 104 -6.34 43.88 -6.25
N MET A 105 -5.88 42.67 -6.01
CA MET A 105 -4.66 42.37 -5.26
C MET A 105 -3.57 41.78 -6.15
N ASN A 106 -2.33 41.81 -5.65
CA ASN A 106 -1.21 41.16 -6.32
C ASN A 106 -1.35 39.64 -6.20
N ALA A 107 -0.93 38.92 -7.23
CA ALA A 107 -0.86 37.45 -7.20
C ALA A 107 0.04 37.00 -6.06
N GLN A 108 -0.40 35.94 -5.36
CA GLN A 108 0.34 35.28 -4.30
C GLN A 108 0.62 33.86 -4.72
N SER A 109 1.73 33.29 -4.24
CA SER A 109 2.06 31.90 -4.49
C SER A 109 2.29 31.16 -3.18
N GLN A 110 1.83 29.92 -3.14
CA GLN A 110 2.10 29.02 -2.04
C GLN A 110 2.54 27.64 -2.58
N THR A 111 3.33 26.96 -1.78
CA THR A 111 3.72 25.59 -2.08
C THR A 111 3.35 24.71 -0.89
N ALA A 112 2.60 23.67 -1.14
CA ALA A 112 2.31 22.62 -0.16
C ALA A 112 3.12 21.37 -0.50
N HIS A 113 3.84 20.85 0.48
CA HIS A 113 4.62 19.64 0.34
C HIS A 113 4.15 18.63 1.38
N SER A 114 3.73 17.46 0.96
CA SER A 114 3.31 16.40 1.85
C SER A 114 4.06 15.11 1.58
N LEU A 115 4.44 14.44 2.66
CA LEU A 115 5.11 13.15 2.67
C LEU A 115 4.22 12.14 3.38
N THR A 116 3.97 11.02 2.74
CA THR A 116 3.21 9.92 3.32
C THR A 116 4.02 8.64 3.26
N ASN A 117 4.26 8.04 4.42
CA ASN A 117 4.86 6.72 4.56
C ASN A 117 3.82 5.78 5.15
N LYS A 118 3.52 4.68 4.43
CA LYS A 118 2.62 3.63 4.91
C LYS A 118 3.39 2.33 5.03
N ASP A 119 3.21 1.67 6.15
CA ASP A 119 3.74 0.34 6.43
C ASP A 119 2.57 -0.57 6.83
N TYR A 120 2.50 -1.73 6.21
CA TYR A 120 1.41 -2.66 6.40
C TYR A 120 1.94 -4.08 6.54
N HIS A 121 1.52 -4.76 7.60
CA HIS A 121 1.80 -6.16 7.87
C HIS A 121 0.50 -6.91 8.07
N LEU A 122 0.38 -8.06 7.46
CA LEU A 122 -0.71 -9.00 7.65
C LEU A 122 -0.13 -10.39 7.93
N LEU A 123 -0.64 -11.04 8.94
CA LEU A 123 -0.48 -12.47 9.17
C LEU A 123 -1.87 -13.07 9.28
N ALA A 124 -2.19 -14.05 8.44
CA ALA A 124 -3.43 -14.79 8.49
C ALA A 124 -3.13 -16.29 8.49
N SER A 125 -3.74 -17.03 9.39
CA SER A 125 -3.55 -18.47 9.51
C SER A 125 -4.91 -19.17 9.64
N LYS A 126 -5.08 -20.27 8.93
CA LYS A 126 -6.29 -21.08 8.92
C LYS A 126 -5.92 -22.54 9.18
N LEU A 127 -6.64 -23.18 10.06
CA LEU A 127 -6.54 -24.61 10.32
C LEU A 127 -7.93 -25.24 10.24
N VAL A 128 -8.05 -26.32 9.45
CA VAL A 128 -9.25 -27.14 9.40
C VAL A 128 -8.84 -28.59 9.67
N LEU A 129 -9.54 -29.19 10.63
CA LEU A 129 -9.40 -30.60 10.98
C LEU A 129 -10.70 -31.30 10.61
N SER A 130 -10.59 -32.41 9.90
CA SER A 130 -11.76 -33.22 9.50
C SER A 130 -11.56 -34.69 9.88
N TYR A 131 -12.57 -35.28 10.48
CA TYR A 131 -12.54 -36.69 10.91
C TYR A 131 -13.82 -37.41 10.52
N PRO A 132 -13.75 -38.61 9.89
CA PRO A 132 -14.92 -39.41 9.59
C PRO A 132 -15.53 -39.94 10.88
N LEU A 133 -16.80 -39.66 11.13
CA LEU A 133 -17.53 -40.06 12.33
C LEU A 133 -18.96 -40.50 11.96
N LEU A 134 -19.40 -41.66 12.43
CA LEU A 134 -20.78 -42.17 12.34
C LEU A 134 -21.39 -42.14 10.91
N GLY A 135 -20.58 -42.48 9.89
CA GLY A 135 -21.04 -42.46 8.48
C GLY A 135 -21.05 -41.09 7.80
N GLY A 136 -20.58 -40.03 8.50
CA GLY A 136 -20.38 -38.68 7.99
C GLY A 136 -18.97 -38.17 8.23
N ASN A 137 -18.76 -36.88 8.00
CA ASN A 137 -17.52 -36.16 8.32
C ASN A 137 -17.80 -35.04 9.32
N LEU A 138 -17.06 -35.04 10.42
CA LEU A 138 -17.00 -33.92 11.35
C LEU A 138 -15.82 -33.05 10.96
N SER A 139 -16.06 -31.76 10.76
CA SER A 139 -15.00 -30.78 10.50
C SER A 139 -15.05 -29.68 11.55
N LEU A 140 -13.86 -29.33 12.06
CA LEU A 140 -13.63 -28.21 12.97
C LEU A 140 -12.54 -27.34 12.39
N GLY A 141 -12.77 -26.05 12.33
CA GLY A 141 -11.80 -25.10 11.81
C GLY A 141 -11.71 -23.85 12.65
N GLY A 142 -10.56 -23.21 12.57
CA GLY A 142 -10.28 -21.90 13.15
C GLY A 142 -9.44 -21.05 12.22
N GLU A 143 -9.63 -19.75 12.34
CA GLU A 143 -8.86 -18.76 11.60
C GLU A 143 -8.34 -17.70 12.57
N TYR A 144 -7.09 -17.30 12.38
CA TYR A 144 -6.45 -16.21 13.09
C TYR A 144 -5.96 -15.19 12.08
N SER A 145 -6.27 -13.92 12.31
CA SER A 145 -5.75 -12.82 11.49
C SER A 145 -5.24 -11.70 12.37
N ASN A 146 -4.06 -11.22 12.05
CA ASN A 146 -3.47 -10.04 12.67
C ASN A 146 -3.02 -9.07 11.60
N THR A 147 -3.46 -7.82 11.71
CA THR A 147 -3.10 -6.75 10.80
C THR A 147 -2.50 -5.60 11.59
N HIS A 148 -1.31 -5.19 11.20
CA HIS A 148 -0.68 -3.98 11.70
C HIS A 148 -0.50 -2.99 10.56
N ARG A 149 -0.99 -1.77 10.75
CA ARG A 149 -0.85 -0.67 9.80
C ARG A 149 -0.32 0.57 10.49
N SER A 150 0.77 1.11 9.97
CA SER A 150 1.30 2.41 10.36
C SER A 150 1.21 3.36 9.17
N SER A 151 0.75 4.58 9.41
CA SER A 151 0.74 5.64 8.41
C SER A 151 1.29 6.91 9.05
N LYS A 152 2.38 7.41 8.50
CA LYS A 152 2.97 8.67 8.91
C LYS A 152 2.72 9.68 7.79
N TYR A 153 2.04 10.74 8.13
CA TYR A 153 1.79 11.87 7.24
C TYR A 153 2.48 13.11 7.80
N GLN A 154 3.22 13.78 6.96
CA GLN A 154 3.94 15.00 7.30
C GLN A 154 3.63 16.04 6.25
N VAL A 155 3.16 17.20 6.68
CA VAL A 155 3.09 18.42 5.86
C VAL A 155 4.31 19.25 6.19
N VAL A 156 5.06 19.60 5.18
CA VAL A 156 6.17 20.56 5.30
C VAL A 156 5.60 21.92 4.89
N PRO A 157 5.36 22.83 5.82
CA PRO A 157 4.89 24.17 5.46
C PRO A 157 6.02 24.89 4.73
N THR A 158 5.83 25.12 3.46
CA THR A 158 6.74 25.95 2.67
C THR A 158 6.22 27.37 2.68
N ASN A 159 6.33 28.01 3.81
CA ASN A 159 6.15 29.44 3.86
C ASN A 159 7.35 30.11 3.20
N LEU A 160 7.09 30.79 2.08
CA LEU A 160 7.90 31.89 1.55
C LEU A 160 9.40 31.55 1.43
N VAL A 161 9.75 30.77 0.44
CA VAL A 161 11.11 30.86 -0.06
C VAL A 161 11.05 31.53 -1.42
N ALA A 162 11.43 32.82 -1.41
CA ALA A 162 12.07 33.37 -2.57
C ALA A 162 13.21 32.42 -2.94
N ASP A 163 13.10 31.88 -4.15
CA ASP A 163 14.17 31.34 -4.97
C ASP A 163 15.42 30.91 -4.19
N ASP A 164 15.48 29.65 -3.74
CA ASP A 164 16.78 29.02 -3.51
C ASP A 164 16.69 27.50 -3.70
N ASP A 165 17.59 27.06 -4.56
CA ASP A 165 17.84 25.72 -5.05
C ASP A 165 18.36 24.82 -3.89
N SER A 166 17.47 24.28 -3.05
CA SER A 166 17.89 23.44 -1.95
C SER A 166 17.83 21.96 -2.34
N ARG A 167 18.98 21.42 -2.60
CA ARG A 167 19.31 20.00 -2.68
C ARG A 167 18.78 19.27 -1.46
N ILE A 168 17.89 18.32 -1.66
CA ILE A 168 17.51 17.34 -0.64
C ILE A 168 18.69 16.38 -0.50
N THR A 169 19.45 16.50 0.56
CA THR A 169 20.41 15.49 0.98
C THR A 169 19.67 14.35 1.67
N GLU A 170 19.72 13.17 1.06
CA GLU A 170 19.34 11.92 1.70
C GLU A 170 20.31 11.60 2.85
N SER A 171 19.77 11.29 4.00
CA SER A 171 20.48 10.63 5.11
C SER A 171 19.68 9.42 5.58
#